data_7ded3e6513940c9a510ec1c1b78ca579
#
_entry.id   7ded3e6513940c9a510ec1c1b78ca579
#
_cell.length_a   1.000
_cell.length_b   1.000
_cell.length_c   1.000
_cell.angle_alpha   90.00
_cell.angle_beta   90.00
_cell.angle_gamma   90.00
#
_symmetry.space_group_name_H-M   'P 1'
#
loop_
_entity.id
_entity.type
_entity.pdbx_description
1 polymer ?
#
loop_
_entity_poly.entity_id
_entity_poly.type
_entity_poly.pdbx_seq_one_letter_code
_entity_poly.pdbx_strand_id
1 'polypeptide(L)'
;MLFSADQKVHIDGQGTLTESLQTVDSTVLSERIRTLGLCDIQLNGFAGIDFNNPDLNPEDFHHSMQALLRTGVTNVLPTLITADKDDLYRNFEALERARAISPIAKMMVRGYHLEGPFLNPAQGFAGCHPSQFMGRKPSWEKFASWQAAAGGRIKLLTVAPEMPGVLELITKCVDSGVRVSLGHTNASHEDIRKAVEAGASLSTHLGNGVAQLLPKVDNPILSQLAEEGLSASFIADGFHQKPHVLRVYIKAKGSDRTILVSDGTAASGTVPGTYYLGATKIQSKPEGVVHLYGTQNLAGSAATLLECLQNVMSWYNTTLEQGIRWTSIQPRQLLGWPTTQNVGDLAELMEWEYINDRWSLASVQLGTKIIKIH
;
A
#
# COMPACT_ATOMS: atom_id res chain seq x y z
N MET A 1 -5.74 -16.65 7.32
CA MET A 1 -6.93 -17.53 7.22
C MET A 1 -6.94 -18.15 5.84
N LEU A 2 -7.03 -19.47 5.79
CA LEU A 2 -7.05 -20.27 4.58
C LEU A 2 -8.44 -20.90 4.44
N PHE A 3 -8.92 -21.02 3.20
CA PHE A 3 -10.20 -21.63 2.89
C PHE A 3 -10.00 -22.84 1.96
N SER A 4 -10.89 -23.84 2.05
CA SER A 4 -10.88 -25.01 1.17
C SER A 4 -11.06 -24.59 -0.30
N ALA A 5 -10.21 -25.09 -1.18
CA ALA A 5 -10.38 -24.94 -2.63
C ALA A 5 -11.37 -25.96 -3.21
N ASP A 6 -11.66 -27.05 -2.49
CA ASP A 6 -12.59 -28.09 -2.93
C ASP A 6 -14.06 -27.67 -2.75
N GLN A 7 -14.34 -26.72 -1.86
CA GLN A 7 -15.67 -26.16 -1.70
C GLN A 7 -16.01 -25.25 -2.88
N LYS A 8 -17.19 -25.45 -3.49
CA LYS A 8 -17.72 -24.52 -4.50
C LYS A 8 -18.05 -23.18 -3.83
N VAL A 9 -17.64 -22.07 -4.46
CA VAL A 9 -18.01 -20.71 -4.03
C VAL A 9 -19.38 -20.39 -4.57
N HIS A 10 -20.35 -20.22 -3.68
CA HIS A 10 -21.73 -19.85 -4.04
C HIS A 10 -21.92 -18.34 -3.88
N ILE A 11 -22.32 -17.68 -4.96
CA ILE A 11 -22.54 -16.23 -5.02
C ILE A 11 -23.89 -15.93 -5.68
N ASP A 12 -24.46 -14.78 -5.32
CA ASP A 12 -25.64 -14.24 -6.00
C ASP A 12 -25.27 -13.50 -7.31
N GLY A 13 -26.27 -12.93 -7.98
CA GLY A 13 -26.08 -12.18 -9.23
C GLY A 13 -25.26 -10.90 -9.08
N GLN A 14 -24.99 -10.43 -7.85
CA GLN A 14 -24.17 -9.28 -7.53
C GLN A 14 -22.74 -9.68 -7.12
N GLY A 15 -22.45 -10.99 -7.02
CA GLY A 15 -21.15 -11.51 -6.60
C GLY A 15 -20.97 -11.60 -5.10
N THR A 16 -22.06 -11.55 -4.34
CA THR A 16 -22.07 -11.65 -2.88
C THR A 16 -22.13 -13.11 -2.47
N LEU A 17 -21.38 -13.50 -1.45
CA LEU A 17 -21.38 -14.87 -0.93
C LEU A 17 -22.74 -15.23 -0.34
N THR A 18 -23.30 -16.37 -0.77
CA THR A 18 -24.57 -16.90 -0.25
C THR A 18 -24.37 -18.05 0.74
N GLU A 19 -23.15 -18.60 0.81
CA GLU A 19 -22.76 -19.65 1.75
C GLU A 19 -21.42 -19.35 2.41
N SER A 20 -21.23 -19.85 3.65
CA SER A 20 -19.98 -19.71 4.39
C SER A 20 -18.87 -20.55 3.75
N LEU A 21 -17.66 -19.99 3.71
CA LEU A 21 -16.48 -20.72 3.26
C LEU A 21 -15.89 -21.56 4.40
N GLN A 22 -15.51 -22.81 4.09
CA GLN A 22 -14.83 -23.70 5.04
C GLN A 22 -13.40 -23.23 5.24
N THR A 23 -13.04 -22.93 6.48
CA THR A 23 -11.64 -22.71 6.85
C THR A 23 -10.89 -24.03 6.93
N VAL A 24 -9.62 -24.01 6.52
CA VAL A 24 -8.70 -25.14 6.64
C VAL A 24 -7.51 -24.76 7.52
N ASP A 25 -6.97 -25.74 8.23
CA ASP A 25 -5.75 -25.59 8.99
C ASP A 25 -4.55 -25.53 8.02
N SER A 26 -3.56 -24.69 8.33
CA SER A 26 -2.32 -24.59 7.56
C SER A 26 -1.49 -25.88 7.55
N THR A 27 -1.79 -26.82 8.45
CA THR A 27 -1.16 -28.15 8.50
C THR A 27 -1.76 -29.14 7.50
N VAL A 28 -2.93 -28.81 6.90
CA VAL A 28 -3.54 -29.67 5.87
C VAL A 28 -2.74 -29.52 4.58
N LEU A 29 -2.12 -30.62 4.14
CA LEU A 29 -1.38 -30.71 2.86
C LEU A 29 -2.37 -30.80 1.68
N SER A 30 -3.04 -29.69 1.39
CA SER A 30 -3.82 -29.56 0.16
C SER A 30 -2.95 -28.89 -0.90
N GLU A 31 -2.95 -29.43 -2.11
CA GLU A 31 -2.26 -28.83 -3.26
C GLU A 31 -2.95 -27.55 -3.77
N ARG A 32 -4.15 -27.28 -3.26
CA ARG A 32 -4.95 -26.09 -3.62
C ARG A 32 -5.61 -25.51 -2.40
N ILE A 33 -5.49 -24.20 -2.24
CA ILE A 33 -6.15 -23.47 -1.14
C ILE A 33 -6.65 -22.10 -1.65
N ARG A 34 -7.58 -21.51 -0.90
CA ARG A 34 -8.03 -20.12 -1.14
C ARG A 34 -7.65 -19.22 0.02
N THR A 35 -7.41 -17.97 -0.34
CA THR A 35 -7.15 -16.87 0.60
C THR A 35 -7.99 -15.66 0.24
N LEU A 36 -8.06 -14.68 1.15
CA LEU A 36 -8.50 -13.32 0.77
C LEU A 36 -7.55 -12.74 -0.27
N GLY A 37 -8.10 -11.87 -1.13
CA GLY A 37 -7.31 -11.06 -2.06
C GLY A 37 -6.35 -10.11 -1.35
N LEU A 38 -5.27 -9.73 -2.03
CA LEU A 38 -4.27 -8.80 -1.51
C LEU A 38 -4.88 -7.40 -1.31
N CYS A 39 -4.32 -6.68 -0.35
CA CYS A 39 -4.72 -5.32 0.03
C CYS A 39 -3.49 -4.41 -0.01
N ASP A 40 -3.32 -3.65 -1.11
CA ASP A 40 -2.21 -2.73 -1.28
C ASP A 40 -2.60 -1.33 -0.80
N ILE A 41 -2.00 -0.89 0.30
CA ILE A 41 -2.32 0.40 0.92
C ILE A 41 -1.38 1.53 0.48
N GLN A 42 -0.48 1.26 -0.49
CA GLN A 42 0.40 2.26 -1.07
C GLN A 42 0.73 1.87 -2.52
N LEU A 43 0.04 2.50 -3.47
CA LEU A 43 0.20 2.29 -4.91
C LEU A 43 -0.02 3.61 -5.65
N ASN A 44 1.03 4.15 -6.27
CA ASN A 44 1.04 5.48 -6.89
C ASN A 44 0.61 5.45 -8.37
N GLY A 45 0.64 4.28 -8.99
CA GLY A 45 0.30 4.04 -10.39
C GLY A 45 0.43 2.57 -10.74
N PHE A 46 -0.09 2.13 -11.89
CA PHE A 46 0.00 0.75 -12.34
C PHE A 46 -0.21 0.62 -13.86
N ALA A 47 0.47 -0.34 -14.50
CA ALA A 47 0.31 -0.69 -15.91
C ALA A 47 0.44 0.52 -16.87
N GLY A 48 1.42 1.38 -16.63
CA GLY A 48 1.68 2.58 -17.44
C GLY A 48 0.90 3.82 -16.99
N ILE A 49 -0.04 3.70 -16.04
CA ILE A 49 -0.94 4.77 -15.62
C ILE A 49 -0.49 5.36 -14.29
N ASP A 50 -0.23 6.67 -14.27
CA ASP A 50 0.07 7.45 -13.08
C ASP A 50 -1.24 7.94 -12.42
N PHE A 51 -1.45 7.61 -11.15
CA PHE A 51 -2.62 8.05 -10.39
C PHE A 51 -2.51 9.49 -9.89
N ASN A 52 -1.32 10.08 -9.98
CA ASN A 52 -1.03 11.47 -9.59
C ASN A 52 -1.21 12.45 -10.75
N ASN A 53 -2.04 12.11 -11.71
CA ASN A 53 -2.33 12.93 -12.88
C ASN A 53 -3.73 13.58 -12.77
N PRO A 54 -3.85 14.93 -12.74
CA PRO A 54 -5.15 15.61 -12.69
C PRO A 54 -6.02 15.38 -13.94
N ASP A 55 -5.39 14.99 -15.05
CA ASP A 55 -6.04 14.65 -16.32
C ASP A 55 -6.20 13.12 -16.49
N LEU A 56 -6.25 12.36 -15.38
CA LEU A 56 -6.42 10.92 -15.41
C LEU A 56 -7.64 10.50 -16.23
N ASN A 57 -7.40 9.73 -17.28
CA ASN A 57 -8.46 9.19 -18.12
C ASN A 57 -9.17 8.04 -17.38
N PRO A 58 -10.51 8.07 -17.24
CA PRO A 58 -11.26 7.02 -16.55
C PRO A 58 -11.15 5.62 -17.18
N GLU A 59 -11.00 5.54 -18.51
CA GLU A 59 -10.85 4.27 -19.21
C GLU A 59 -9.47 3.65 -18.95
N ASP A 60 -8.41 4.48 -18.98
CA ASP A 60 -7.06 4.05 -18.64
C ASP A 60 -6.98 3.57 -17.18
N PHE A 61 -7.63 4.29 -16.26
CA PHE A 61 -7.74 3.86 -14.86
C PHE A 61 -8.51 2.54 -14.74
N HIS A 62 -9.61 2.35 -15.50
CA HIS A 62 -10.32 1.08 -15.54
C HIS A 62 -9.42 -0.07 -15.97
N HIS A 63 -8.67 0.09 -17.07
CA HIS A 63 -7.73 -0.91 -17.57
C HIS A 63 -6.60 -1.20 -16.55
N SER A 64 -6.08 -0.16 -15.91
CA SER A 64 -5.09 -0.32 -14.82
C SER A 64 -5.64 -1.18 -13.68
N MET A 65 -6.88 -0.93 -13.23
CA MET A 65 -7.52 -1.75 -12.19
C MET A 65 -7.77 -3.20 -12.65
N GLN A 66 -8.09 -3.43 -13.93
CA GLN A 66 -8.19 -4.79 -14.46
C GLN A 66 -6.85 -5.52 -14.47
N ALA A 67 -5.77 -4.82 -14.83
CA ALA A 67 -4.43 -5.38 -14.80
C ALA A 67 -3.98 -5.66 -13.36
N LEU A 68 -4.25 -4.74 -12.44
CA LEU A 68 -3.94 -4.89 -11.02
C LEU A 68 -4.67 -6.10 -10.40
N LEU A 69 -5.96 -6.31 -10.73
CA LEU A 69 -6.71 -7.47 -10.24
C LEU A 69 -6.06 -8.80 -10.63
N ARG A 70 -5.40 -8.88 -11.79
CA ARG A 70 -4.67 -10.09 -12.23
C ARG A 70 -3.49 -10.45 -11.33
N THR A 71 -2.98 -9.49 -10.56
CA THR A 71 -1.91 -9.72 -9.56
C THR A 71 -2.45 -10.13 -8.19
N GLY A 72 -3.75 -10.39 -8.05
CA GLY A 72 -4.36 -10.80 -6.79
C GLY A 72 -4.79 -9.64 -5.89
N VAL A 73 -4.52 -8.39 -6.24
CA VAL A 73 -4.95 -7.23 -5.46
C VAL A 73 -6.45 -7.02 -5.67
N THR A 74 -7.23 -7.19 -4.61
CA THR A 74 -8.69 -6.95 -4.61
C THR A 74 -9.07 -5.66 -3.88
N ASN A 75 -8.16 -5.14 -3.06
CA ASN A 75 -8.32 -3.84 -2.39
C ASN A 75 -7.06 -3.01 -2.57
N VAL A 76 -7.24 -1.75 -2.91
CA VAL A 76 -6.12 -0.82 -3.13
C VAL A 76 -6.47 0.56 -2.59
N LEU A 77 -5.46 1.24 -2.04
CA LEU A 77 -5.47 2.68 -1.82
C LEU A 77 -4.61 3.35 -2.90
N PRO A 78 -5.20 3.84 -4.01
CA PRO A 78 -4.47 4.74 -4.89
C PRO A 78 -3.84 5.86 -4.07
N THR A 79 -2.53 6.07 -4.26
CA THR A 79 -1.72 6.96 -3.43
C THR A 79 -1.38 8.22 -4.20
N LEU A 80 -1.68 9.37 -3.60
CA LEU A 80 -1.21 10.66 -4.07
C LEU A 80 -0.03 11.11 -3.23
N ILE A 81 1.08 11.42 -3.89
CA ILE A 81 2.26 11.99 -3.25
C ILE A 81 2.11 13.51 -3.10
N THR A 82 3.05 14.14 -2.39
CA THR A 82 3.14 15.59 -2.24
C THR A 82 3.01 16.33 -3.58
N ALA A 83 2.09 17.29 -3.65
CA ALA A 83 1.94 18.21 -4.76
C ALA A 83 1.47 19.59 -4.25
N ASP A 84 1.23 20.54 -5.15
CA ASP A 84 0.57 21.79 -4.76
C ASP A 84 -0.85 21.51 -4.22
N LYS A 85 -1.36 22.44 -3.43
CA LYS A 85 -2.71 22.29 -2.81
C LYS A 85 -3.80 22.08 -3.84
N ASP A 86 -3.77 22.85 -4.92
CA ASP A 86 -4.81 22.81 -5.94
C ASP A 86 -4.63 21.60 -6.88
N ASP A 87 -3.39 21.16 -7.08
CA ASP A 87 -3.12 19.90 -7.80
C ASP A 87 -3.61 18.68 -7.02
N LEU A 88 -3.37 18.61 -5.72
CA LEU A 88 -3.93 17.54 -4.87
C LEU A 88 -5.45 17.50 -4.93
N TYR A 89 -6.09 18.66 -4.89
CA TYR A 89 -7.54 18.75 -5.01
C TYR A 89 -8.02 18.18 -6.35
N ARG A 90 -7.40 18.61 -7.47
CA ARG A 90 -7.74 18.13 -8.82
C ARG A 90 -7.45 16.64 -9.01
N ASN A 91 -6.35 16.14 -8.44
CA ASN A 91 -5.98 14.71 -8.51
C ASN A 91 -7.04 13.85 -7.81
N PHE A 92 -7.53 14.24 -6.62
CA PHE A 92 -8.60 13.52 -5.95
C PHE A 92 -9.91 13.55 -6.71
N GLU A 93 -10.28 14.70 -7.29
CA GLU A 93 -11.46 14.76 -8.17
C GLU A 93 -11.33 13.87 -9.40
N ALA A 94 -10.14 13.79 -10.01
CA ALA A 94 -9.86 12.92 -11.16
C ALA A 94 -10.01 11.44 -10.78
N LEU A 95 -9.42 11.03 -9.64
CA LEU A 95 -9.57 9.67 -9.12
C LEU A 95 -11.03 9.30 -8.80
N GLU A 96 -11.79 10.20 -8.17
CA GLU A 96 -13.21 9.96 -7.88
C GLU A 96 -14.05 9.86 -9.16
N ARG A 97 -13.81 10.71 -10.18
CA ARG A 97 -14.46 10.59 -11.48
C ARG A 97 -14.17 9.24 -12.12
N ALA A 98 -12.88 8.84 -12.17
CA ALA A 98 -12.45 7.58 -12.76
C ALA A 98 -13.03 6.38 -12.02
N ARG A 99 -12.99 6.41 -10.68
CA ARG A 99 -13.59 5.39 -9.82
C ARG A 99 -15.11 5.28 -10.05
N ALA A 100 -15.83 6.40 -10.14
CA ALA A 100 -17.29 6.43 -10.30
C ALA A 100 -17.77 5.81 -11.61
N ILE A 101 -16.95 5.83 -12.66
CA ILE A 101 -17.28 5.26 -13.97
C ILE A 101 -16.93 3.78 -14.05
N SER A 102 -15.85 3.35 -13.40
CA SER A 102 -15.32 1.99 -13.48
C SER A 102 -15.98 1.04 -12.45
N PRO A 103 -16.77 0.03 -12.86
CA PRO A 103 -17.36 -0.94 -11.93
C PRO A 103 -16.28 -1.69 -11.11
N ILE A 104 -15.15 -2.05 -11.73
CA ILE A 104 -14.07 -2.76 -11.05
C ILE A 104 -13.37 -1.85 -10.03
N ALA A 105 -13.13 -0.58 -10.38
CA ALA A 105 -12.55 0.38 -9.45
C ALA A 105 -13.47 0.65 -8.25
N LYS A 106 -14.79 0.67 -8.44
CA LYS A 106 -15.75 0.80 -7.32
C LYS A 106 -15.60 -0.34 -6.29
N MET A 107 -15.29 -1.54 -6.75
CA MET A 107 -15.09 -2.71 -5.89
C MET A 107 -13.70 -2.69 -5.22
N MET A 108 -12.65 -2.35 -5.97
CA MET A 108 -11.26 -2.44 -5.51
C MET A 108 -10.82 -1.21 -4.68
N VAL A 109 -11.22 0.00 -5.09
CA VAL A 109 -10.79 1.26 -4.47
C VAL A 109 -11.73 1.61 -3.32
N ARG A 110 -11.39 1.19 -2.12
CA ARG A 110 -12.16 1.48 -0.89
C ARG A 110 -11.78 2.81 -0.23
N GLY A 111 -10.71 3.44 -0.69
CA GLY A 111 -10.22 4.70 -0.20
C GLY A 111 -8.94 5.12 -0.89
N TYR A 112 -8.32 6.16 -0.37
CA TYR A 112 -7.07 6.74 -0.88
C TYR A 112 -6.04 6.87 0.24
N HIS A 113 -4.77 6.86 -0.16
CA HIS A 113 -3.66 7.25 0.68
C HIS A 113 -3.14 8.61 0.20
N LEU A 114 -3.00 9.57 1.11
CA LEU A 114 -2.32 10.84 0.87
C LEU A 114 -0.95 10.80 1.56
N GLU A 115 0.12 10.78 0.78
CA GLU A 115 1.49 10.80 1.27
C GLU A 115 2.06 12.22 1.21
N GLY A 116 2.03 12.89 2.34
CA GLY A 116 2.38 14.31 2.45
C GLY A 116 1.18 15.25 2.25
N PRO A 117 1.41 16.54 2.02
CA PRO A 117 2.68 17.26 1.87
C PRO A 117 3.36 17.67 3.19
N PHE A 118 2.87 17.22 4.33
CA PHE A 118 3.36 17.57 5.67
C PHE A 118 4.54 16.68 6.07
N LEU A 119 5.55 16.62 5.19
CA LEU A 119 6.75 15.79 5.30
C LEU A 119 7.99 16.67 5.51
N ASN A 120 9.10 16.06 5.93
CA ASN A 120 10.36 16.76 6.14
C ASN A 120 11.02 17.11 4.79
N PRO A 121 11.20 18.41 4.44
CA PRO A 121 11.77 18.83 3.16
C PRO A 121 13.31 18.76 3.12
N ALA A 122 13.96 18.42 4.23
CA ALA A 122 15.41 18.40 4.30
C ALA A 122 16.01 17.35 3.35
N GLN A 123 17.22 17.61 2.90
CA GLN A 123 17.94 16.70 2.01
C GLN A 123 18.03 15.29 2.62
N GLY A 124 17.70 14.28 1.82
CA GLY A 124 17.69 12.87 2.20
C GLY A 124 16.34 12.37 2.72
N PHE A 125 15.42 13.26 3.16
CA PHE A 125 14.10 12.86 3.64
C PHE A 125 13.00 13.05 2.60
N ALA A 126 13.19 13.95 1.65
CA ALA A 126 12.22 14.23 0.59
C ALA A 126 11.96 13.02 -0.34
N GLY A 127 12.94 12.13 -0.54
CA GLY A 127 12.82 11.03 -1.50
C GLY A 127 12.56 11.55 -2.93
N CYS A 128 11.49 11.06 -3.56
CA CYS A 128 11.01 11.52 -4.86
C CYS A 128 9.97 12.65 -4.80
N HIS A 129 9.53 13.04 -3.58
CA HIS A 129 8.56 14.11 -3.40
C HIS A 129 9.12 15.47 -3.83
N PRO A 130 8.32 16.34 -4.48
CA PRO A 130 8.74 17.70 -4.84
C PRO A 130 8.92 18.54 -3.57
N SER A 131 10.18 18.75 -3.17
CA SER A 131 10.54 19.39 -1.89
C SER A 131 9.98 20.81 -1.74
N GLN A 132 9.73 21.53 -2.85
CA GLN A 132 9.10 22.87 -2.83
C GLN A 132 7.67 22.87 -2.28
N PHE A 133 7.00 21.72 -2.25
CA PHE A 133 5.64 21.57 -1.71
C PHE A 133 5.62 20.92 -0.33
N MET A 134 6.77 20.42 0.14
CA MET A 134 6.94 19.84 1.47
C MET A 134 7.16 20.90 2.56
N GLY A 135 7.21 20.49 3.82
CA GLY A 135 7.54 21.38 4.94
C GLY A 135 6.48 22.44 5.24
N ARG A 136 5.33 22.38 4.59
CA ARG A 136 4.23 23.30 4.83
C ARG A 136 3.61 23.05 6.21
N LYS A 137 3.11 24.12 6.83
CA LYS A 137 2.42 23.99 8.12
C LYS A 137 1.20 23.05 7.95
N PRO A 138 1.11 21.98 8.74
CA PRO A 138 -0.06 21.11 8.80
C PRO A 138 -1.34 21.93 9.05
N SER A 139 -2.41 21.60 8.32
CA SER A 139 -3.68 22.34 8.40
C SER A 139 -4.83 21.38 8.17
N TRP A 140 -5.74 21.35 9.13
CA TRP A 140 -6.99 20.60 9.02
C TRP A 140 -7.86 21.10 7.87
N GLU A 141 -7.95 22.41 7.64
CA GLU A 141 -8.78 23.01 6.59
C GLU A 141 -8.31 22.56 5.20
N LYS A 142 -6.98 22.48 4.99
CA LYS A 142 -6.41 21.95 3.74
C LYS A 142 -6.75 20.48 3.58
N PHE A 143 -6.50 19.68 4.63
CA PHE A 143 -6.82 18.26 4.60
C PHE A 143 -8.31 18.02 4.37
N ALA A 144 -9.19 18.75 5.05
CA ALA A 144 -10.64 18.65 4.89
C ALA A 144 -11.10 18.98 3.45
N SER A 145 -10.45 19.94 2.78
CA SER A 145 -10.74 20.24 1.38
C SER A 145 -10.36 19.09 0.44
N TRP A 146 -9.22 18.44 0.66
CA TRP A 146 -8.83 17.25 -0.10
C TRP A 146 -9.71 16.05 0.23
N GLN A 147 -10.08 15.89 1.50
CA GLN A 147 -11.02 14.85 1.92
C GLN A 147 -12.39 15.01 1.24
N ALA A 148 -12.87 16.23 1.08
CA ALA A 148 -14.10 16.52 0.34
C ALA A 148 -13.96 16.17 -1.16
N ALA A 149 -12.86 16.57 -1.81
CA ALA A 149 -12.55 16.24 -3.20
C ALA A 149 -12.44 14.72 -3.43
N ALA A 150 -11.91 14.00 -2.43
CA ALA A 150 -11.83 12.54 -2.40
C ALA A 150 -13.17 11.86 -2.02
N GLY A 151 -14.28 12.58 -1.94
CA GLY A 151 -15.58 12.05 -1.54
C GLY A 151 -15.60 11.41 -0.14
N GLY A 152 -14.79 11.91 0.80
CA GLY A 152 -14.64 11.38 2.15
C GLY A 152 -13.81 10.09 2.23
N ARG A 153 -13.01 9.78 1.19
CA ARG A 153 -12.35 8.47 1.06
C ARG A 153 -10.84 8.48 1.31
N ILE A 154 -10.23 9.56 1.76
CA ILE A 154 -8.85 9.47 2.29
C ILE A 154 -8.94 8.62 3.57
N LYS A 155 -8.28 7.46 3.57
CA LYS A 155 -8.26 6.50 4.68
C LYS A 155 -6.92 6.42 5.37
N LEU A 156 -5.86 6.88 4.69
CA LEU A 156 -4.49 6.90 5.21
C LEU A 156 -3.85 8.24 4.86
N LEU A 157 -3.20 8.87 5.85
CA LEU A 157 -2.39 10.08 5.68
C LEU A 157 -0.98 9.82 6.22
N THR A 158 0.05 10.07 5.42
CA THR A 158 1.45 10.02 5.86
C THR A 158 1.97 11.43 6.15
N VAL A 159 2.58 11.59 7.33
CA VAL A 159 3.15 12.86 7.83
C VAL A 159 4.50 12.63 8.49
N ALA A 160 5.32 13.69 8.60
CA ALA A 160 6.51 13.70 9.43
C ALA A 160 6.18 14.28 10.82
N PRO A 161 6.38 13.52 11.91
CA PRO A 161 5.89 13.90 13.23
C PRO A 161 6.64 15.10 13.86
N GLU A 162 7.81 15.46 13.36
CA GLU A 162 8.56 16.66 13.78
C GLU A 162 8.02 17.96 13.18
N MET A 163 7.04 17.90 12.25
CA MET A 163 6.49 19.09 11.64
C MET A 163 5.66 19.91 12.65
N PRO A 164 5.96 21.25 12.82
CA PRO A 164 5.27 22.05 13.81
C PRO A 164 3.74 22.10 13.60
N GLY A 165 2.98 21.68 14.63
CA GLY A 165 1.50 21.62 14.58
C GLY A 165 0.92 20.33 14.01
N VAL A 166 1.75 19.34 13.68
CA VAL A 166 1.29 18.05 13.10
C VAL A 166 0.46 17.25 14.10
N LEU A 167 0.74 17.31 15.40
CA LEU A 167 0.03 16.53 16.41
C LEU A 167 -1.48 16.86 16.44
N GLU A 168 -1.83 18.14 16.30
CA GLU A 168 -3.24 18.56 16.19
C GLU A 168 -3.91 17.96 14.93
N LEU A 169 -3.19 17.95 13.80
CA LEU A 169 -3.70 17.36 12.57
C LEU A 169 -3.87 15.83 12.74
N ILE A 170 -2.90 15.14 13.35
CA ILE A 170 -2.99 13.70 13.63
C ILE A 170 -4.27 13.41 14.41
N THR A 171 -4.48 14.09 15.54
CA THR A 171 -5.68 13.90 16.38
C THR A 171 -6.97 14.10 15.56
N LYS A 172 -7.10 15.19 14.81
CA LYS A 172 -8.28 15.48 14.00
C LYS A 172 -8.52 14.44 12.89
N CYS A 173 -7.46 13.95 12.25
CA CYS A 173 -7.55 12.88 11.25
C CYS A 173 -8.04 11.58 11.88
N VAL A 174 -7.47 11.19 13.02
CA VAL A 174 -7.86 9.97 13.74
C VAL A 174 -9.30 10.04 14.22
N ASP A 175 -9.71 11.16 14.78
CA ASP A 175 -11.11 11.40 15.22
C ASP A 175 -12.11 11.33 14.04
N SER A 176 -11.67 11.69 12.83
CA SER A 176 -12.48 11.57 11.61
C SER A 176 -12.43 10.18 10.95
N GLY A 177 -11.74 9.20 11.56
CA GLY A 177 -11.63 7.82 11.07
C GLY A 177 -10.56 7.63 9.99
N VAL A 178 -9.60 8.57 9.87
CA VAL A 178 -8.42 8.45 9.00
C VAL A 178 -7.25 7.89 9.79
N ARG A 179 -6.59 6.86 9.27
CA ARG A 179 -5.35 6.35 9.85
C ARG A 179 -4.19 7.28 9.52
N VAL A 180 -3.30 7.48 10.48
CA VAL A 180 -2.12 8.31 10.28
C VAL A 180 -0.86 7.45 10.34
N SER A 181 0.00 7.65 9.35
CA SER A 181 1.30 6.99 9.21
C SER A 181 2.43 8.01 9.33
N LEU A 182 3.58 7.56 9.81
CA LEU A 182 4.80 8.35 9.91
C LEU A 182 5.75 7.97 8.78
N GLY A 183 6.27 8.94 8.05
CA GLY A 183 7.20 8.71 6.95
C GLY A 183 7.91 9.98 6.49
N HIS A 184 8.98 9.85 5.71
CA HIS A 184 9.77 10.97 5.21
C HIS A 184 10.19 11.93 6.33
N THR A 185 10.81 11.37 7.37
CA THR A 185 10.98 12.02 8.67
C THR A 185 12.39 11.87 9.23
N ASN A 186 12.84 12.90 9.93
CA ASN A 186 14.01 12.90 10.80
C ASN A 186 13.61 13.03 12.28
N ALA A 187 12.43 12.56 12.61
CA ALA A 187 11.87 12.70 13.95
C ALA A 187 12.75 12.03 15.02
N SER A 188 12.81 12.66 16.17
CA SER A 188 13.35 12.06 17.39
C SER A 188 12.41 10.98 17.91
N HIS A 189 12.90 10.12 18.79
CA HIS A 189 12.06 9.14 19.49
C HIS A 189 10.89 9.82 20.22
N GLU A 190 11.13 10.97 20.83
CA GLU A 190 10.11 11.75 21.54
C GLU A 190 9.00 12.28 20.60
N ASP A 191 9.36 12.75 19.39
CA ASP A 191 8.38 13.18 18.38
C ASP A 191 7.51 12.02 17.93
N ILE A 192 8.11 10.84 17.69
CA ILE A 192 7.41 9.62 17.30
C ILE A 192 6.44 9.18 18.42
N ARG A 193 6.89 9.15 19.68
CA ARG A 193 6.07 8.80 20.84
C ARG A 193 4.86 9.73 20.97
N LYS A 194 5.05 11.04 20.83
CA LYS A 194 3.94 12.02 20.86
C LYS A 194 2.96 11.82 19.71
N ALA A 195 3.45 11.49 18.52
CA ALA A 195 2.58 11.20 17.37
C ALA A 195 1.74 9.93 17.59
N VAL A 196 2.31 8.89 18.22
CA VAL A 196 1.56 7.68 18.60
C VAL A 196 0.51 8.00 19.68
N GLU A 197 0.85 8.80 20.68
CA GLU A 197 -0.10 9.29 21.68
C GLU A 197 -1.25 10.11 21.05
N ALA A 198 -0.97 10.84 19.97
CA ALA A 198 -1.98 11.54 19.17
C ALA A 198 -2.79 10.61 18.25
N GLY A 199 -2.43 9.32 18.12
CA GLY A 199 -3.15 8.28 17.41
C GLY A 199 -2.53 7.81 16.09
N ALA A 200 -1.27 8.19 15.76
CA ALA A 200 -0.54 7.59 14.66
C ALA A 200 -0.34 6.09 14.90
N SER A 201 -0.49 5.26 13.86
CA SER A 201 -0.54 3.79 14.01
C SER A 201 0.27 3.00 12.98
N LEU A 202 0.95 3.68 12.06
CA LEU A 202 1.74 3.05 10.99
C LEU A 202 3.06 3.81 10.78
N SER A 203 4.08 3.10 10.32
CA SER A 203 5.28 3.66 9.67
C SER A 203 5.20 3.36 8.18
N THR A 204 5.31 4.37 7.34
CA THR A 204 5.25 4.26 5.87
C THR A 204 6.59 3.75 5.35
N HIS A 205 6.57 2.66 4.56
CA HIS A 205 7.75 2.02 3.92
C HIS A 205 9.04 2.19 4.74
N LEU A 206 8.97 1.76 6.02
CA LEU A 206 10.00 2.02 7.03
C LEU A 206 11.41 1.63 6.53
N GLY A 207 12.35 2.55 6.70
CA GLY A 207 13.72 2.45 6.18
C GLY A 207 13.92 3.18 4.85
N ASN A 208 12.85 3.73 4.25
CA ASN A 208 12.89 4.58 3.06
C ASN A 208 12.47 6.02 3.41
N GLY A 209 12.70 6.98 2.52
CA GLY A 209 12.45 8.39 2.81
C GLY A 209 13.28 8.92 3.98
N VAL A 210 14.51 8.44 4.13
CA VAL A 210 15.48 8.83 5.16
C VAL A 210 16.84 9.10 4.54
N ALA A 211 17.66 9.93 5.23
CA ALA A 211 19.00 10.25 4.77
C ALA A 211 19.90 9.01 4.73
N GLN A 212 20.86 8.98 3.78
CA GLN A 212 21.85 7.91 3.65
C GLN A 212 22.77 7.80 4.89
N LEU A 213 22.99 8.92 5.57
CA LEU A 213 23.78 8.98 6.79
C LEU A 213 22.88 9.38 7.96
N LEU A 214 22.71 8.47 8.89
CA LEU A 214 21.93 8.67 10.11
C LEU A 214 22.83 8.47 11.33
N PRO A 215 22.52 9.11 12.48
CA PRO A 215 23.18 8.82 13.75
C PRO A 215 23.01 7.34 14.10
N LYS A 216 24.10 6.67 14.48
CA LYS A 216 24.07 5.21 14.72
C LYS A 216 23.32 4.79 15.97
N VAL A 217 23.21 5.70 16.95
CA VAL A 217 22.66 5.39 18.28
C VAL A 217 21.19 5.72 18.38
N ASP A 218 20.79 6.86 17.81
CA ASP A 218 19.41 7.35 17.83
C ASP A 218 19.06 7.88 16.44
N ASN A 219 18.12 7.24 15.78
CA ASN A 219 17.68 7.61 14.44
C ASN A 219 16.22 7.21 14.21
N PRO A 220 15.53 7.85 13.27
CA PRO A 220 14.09 7.64 13.05
C PRO A 220 13.72 6.21 12.68
N ILE A 221 14.62 5.40 12.11
CA ILE A 221 14.33 4.00 11.78
C ILE A 221 14.24 3.17 13.06
N LEU A 222 15.28 3.25 13.91
CA LEU A 222 15.32 2.48 15.15
C LEU A 222 14.20 2.91 16.10
N SER A 223 13.92 4.21 16.19
CA SER A 223 12.85 4.74 17.03
C SER A 223 11.47 4.24 16.58
N GLN A 224 11.17 4.20 15.28
CA GLN A 224 9.92 3.64 14.76
C GLN A 224 9.86 2.11 14.90
N LEU A 225 10.99 1.40 14.76
CA LEU A 225 11.03 -0.05 15.00
C LEU A 225 10.72 -0.38 16.47
N ALA A 226 11.23 0.41 17.41
CA ALA A 226 11.06 0.21 18.84
C ALA A 226 9.63 0.58 19.31
N GLU A 227 8.93 1.48 18.62
CA GLU A 227 7.61 1.96 19.04
C GLU A 227 6.53 0.89 18.82
N GLU A 228 5.99 0.36 19.92
CA GLU A 228 4.99 -0.73 19.89
C GLU A 228 3.61 -0.28 19.40
N GLY A 229 3.27 0.99 19.47
CA GLY A 229 2.02 1.55 18.96
C GLY A 229 1.98 1.62 17.44
N LEU A 230 3.11 1.42 16.74
CA LEU A 230 3.19 1.47 15.29
C LEU A 230 3.27 0.08 14.66
N SER A 231 2.43 -0.21 13.69
CA SER A 231 2.74 -1.16 12.62
C SER A 231 3.77 -0.56 11.67
N ALA A 232 4.39 -1.35 10.80
CA ALA A 232 5.29 -0.83 9.78
C ALA A 232 5.01 -1.47 8.43
N SER A 233 4.90 -0.64 7.39
CA SER A 233 4.89 -1.13 6.02
C SER A 233 6.31 -1.23 5.46
N PHE A 234 6.54 -2.18 4.57
CA PHE A 234 7.83 -2.45 3.94
C PHE A 234 7.65 -2.77 2.46
N ILE A 235 8.62 -2.37 1.65
CA ILE A 235 8.72 -2.70 0.23
C ILE A 235 9.66 -3.89 0.08
N ALA A 236 9.16 -5.03 -0.37
CA ALA A 236 9.94 -6.26 -0.50
C ALA A 236 10.38 -6.53 -1.96
N ASP A 237 10.91 -5.51 -2.63
CA ASP A 237 11.38 -5.58 -4.03
C ASP A 237 12.87 -5.98 -4.15
N GLY A 238 13.64 -5.97 -3.04
CA GLY A 238 15.08 -6.26 -3.01
C GLY A 238 15.98 -5.10 -3.44
N PHE A 239 15.40 -3.96 -3.83
CA PHE A 239 16.12 -2.73 -4.19
C PHE A 239 16.06 -1.70 -3.07
N HIS A 240 14.87 -1.39 -2.56
CA HIS A 240 14.65 -0.47 -1.45
C HIS A 240 15.34 -0.97 -0.19
N GLN A 241 15.22 -2.26 0.09
CA GLN A 241 15.89 -2.92 1.20
C GLN A 241 16.44 -4.27 0.75
N LYS A 242 17.70 -4.54 1.05
CA LYS A 242 18.27 -5.86 0.80
C LYS A 242 17.57 -6.91 1.68
N PRO A 243 17.39 -8.15 1.20
CA PRO A 243 16.64 -9.17 1.94
C PRO A 243 17.09 -9.35 3.40
N HIS A 244 18.40 -9.34 3.67
CA HIS A 244 18.91 -9.49 5.03
C HIS A 244 18.57 -8.30 5.94
N VAL A 245 18.50 -7.07 5.41
CA VAL A 245 18.09 -5.86 6.15
C VAL A 245 16.61 -5.91 6.46
N LEU A 246 15.78 -6.18 5.45
CA LEU A 246 14.33 -6.32 5.62
C LEU A 246 14.00 -7.40 6.66
N ARG A 247 14.72 -8.54 6.65
CA ARG A 247 14.55 -9.59 7.66
C ARG A 247 14.79 -9.09 9.09
N VAL A 248 15.79 -8.23 9.28
CA VAL A 248 16.07 -7.63 10.60
C VAL A 248 14.92 -6.72 11.02
N TYR A 249 14.42 -5.88 10.11
CA TYR A 249 13.32 -4.96 10.40
C TYR A 249 12.01 -5.71 10.73
N ILE A 250 11.66 -6.74 9.96
CA ILE A 250 10.48 -7.59 10.24
C ILE A 250 10.61 -8.27 11.61
N LYS A 251 11.81 -8.78 11.96
CA LYS A 251 12.03 -9.40 13.26
C LYS A 251 11.93 -8.41 14.41
N ALA A 252 12.49 -7.21 14.25
CA ALA A 252 12.44 -6.16 15.27
C ALA A 252 11.00 -5.63 15.45
N LYS A 253 10.25 -5.45 14.37
CA LYS A 253 8.87 -4.96 14.42
C LYS A 253 7.89 -6.01 14.92
N GLY A 254 8.18 -7.26 14.66
CA GLY A 254 7.30 -8.40 14.94
C GLY A 254 6.33 -8.66 13.80
N SER A 255 5.99 -9.94 13.66
CA SER A 255 5.15 -10.43 12.57
C SER A 255 3.77 -9.81 12.55
N ASP A 256 3.16 -9.57 13.72
CA ASP A 256 1.80 -9.06 13.83
C ASP A 256 1.68 -7.55 13.55
N ARG A 257 2.80 -6.84 13.41
CA ARG A 257 2.87 -5.42 13.07
C ARG A 257 3.55 -5.17 11.72
N THR A 258 3.81 -6.22 10.95
CA THR A 258 4.41 -6.14 9.62
C THR A 258 3.34 -6.07 8.55
N ILE A 259 3.46 -5.09 7.64
CA ILE A 259 2.64 -4.95 6.45
C ILE A 259 3.56 -4.89 5.24
N LEU A 260 3.22 -5.54 4.14
CA LEU A 260 3.90 -5.35 2.87
C LEU A 260 3.06 -4.44 1.97
N VAL A 261 3.75 -3.55 1.27
CA VAL A 261 3.19 -2.67 0.24
C VAL A 261 4.04 -2.76 -1.02
N SER A 262 3.46 -2.44 -2.16
CA SER A 262 4.25 -2.36 -3.38
C SER A 262 5.02 -1.04 -3.48
N ASP A 263 4.43 0.05 -3.04
CA ASP A 263 4.85 1.42 -3.38
C ASP A 263 5.06 1.58 -4.88
N GLY A 264 4.21 0.86 -5.65
CA GLY A 264 4.29 0.77 -7.09
C GLY A 264 3.97 2.10 -7.77
N THR A 265 4.61 2.31 -8.91
CA THR A 265 4.38 3.48 -9.77
C THR A 265 3.75 3.06 -11.09
N ALA A 266 3.57 3.98 -12.03
CA ALA A 266 3.17 3.65 -13.40
C ALA A 266 4.08 2.59 -14.06
N ALA A 267 5.30 2.40 -13.56
CA ALA A 267 6.23 1.38 -14.03
C ALA A 267 5.89 -0.05 -13.56
N SER A 268 5.02 -0.21 -12.55
CA SER A 268 4.60 -1.53 -12.06
C SER A 268 3.65 -2.21 -13.05
N GLY A 269 3.86 -3.49 -13.28
CA GLY A 269 2.99 -4.28 -14.17
C GLY A 269 3.12 -3.92 -15.65
N THR A 270 4.24 -3.30 -16.08
CA THR A 270 4.51 -2.93 -17.46
C THR A 270 5.99 -3.09 -17.81
N VAL A 271 6.36 -2.77 -19.06
CA VAL A 271 7.74 -2.91 -19.53
C VAL A 271 8.66 -1.83 -18.96
N PRO A 272 9.97 -2.09 -18.83
CA PRO A 272 10.94 -1.05 -18.47
C PRO A 272 10.87 0.15 -19.41
N GLY A 273 10.97 1.36 -18.86
CA GLY A 273 10.83 2.57 -19.65
C GLY A 273 10.85 3.84 -18.82
N THR A 274 10.42 4.93 -19.45
CA THR A 274 10.27 6.23 -18.80
C THR A 274 8.79 6.49 -18.53
N TYR A 275 8.50 6.84 -17.29
CA TYR A 275 7.15 7.09 -16.76
C TYR A 275 7.11 8.40 -15.97
N TYR A 276 5.97 8.69 -15.38
CA TYR A 276 5.78 9.83 -14.48
C TYR A 276 5.21 9.38 -13.14
N LEU A 277 5.51 10.16 -12.13
CA LEU A 277 4.93 10.12 -10.80
C LEU A 277 4.56 11.56 -10.44
N GLY A 278 3.34 11.95 -10.73
CA GLY A 278 2.92 13.34 -10.75
C GLY A 278 3.75 14.15 -11.74
N ALA A 279 4.32 15.27 -11.26
CA ALA A 279 5.21 16.09 -12.08
C ALA A 279 6.64 15.52 -12.23
N THR A 280 6.96 14.43 -11.52
CA THR A 280 8.31 13.87 -11.45
C THR A 280 8.51 12.80 -12.52
N LYS A 281 9.54 12.97 -13.37
CA LYS A 281 9.92 11.96 -14.35
C LYS A 281 10.73 10.84 -13.68
N ILE A 282 10.36 9.59 -13.94
CA ILE A 282 11.00 8.39 -13.40
C ILE A 282 11.45 7.45 -14.52
N GLN A 283 12.40 6.59 -14.22
CA GLN A 283 12.91 5.58 -15.15
C GLN A 283 12.95 4.21 -14.49
N SER A 284 12.23 3.27 -15.07
CA SER A 284 12.31 1.85 -14.73
C SER A 284 13.35 1.16 -15.59
N LYS A 285 14.17 0.30 -14.97
CA LYS A 285 15.22 -0.49 -15.63
C LYS A 285 14.78 -1.97 -15.76
N PRO A 286 15.43 -2.74 -16.67
CA PRO A 286 15.12 -4.15 -16.86
C PRO A 286 15.22 -5.00 -15.59
N GLU A 287 16.06 -4.59 -14.62
CA GLU A 287 16.23 -5.27 -13.34
C GLU A 287 15.06 -5.05 -12.38
N GLY A 288 14.10 -4.17 -12.73
CA GLY A 288 12.92 -3.86 -11.90
C GLY A 288 13.12 -2.68 -10.93
N VAL A 289 14.27 -2.02 -10.93
CA VAL A 289 14.51 -0.83 -10.12
C VAL A 289 13.97 0.42 -10.79
N VAL A 290 13.40 1.33 -10.00
CA VAL A 290 12.88 2.64 -10.46
C VAL A 290 13.68 3.77 -9.83
N HIS A 291 14.16 4.70 -10.66
CA HIS A 291 14.93 5.86 -10.24
C HIS A 291 14.26 7.17 -10.68
N LEU A 292 14.53 8.24 -9.98
CA LEU A 292 14.35 9.59 -10.51
C LEU A 292 15.19 9.72 -11.79
N TYR A 293 14.56 10.22 -12.86
CA TYR A 293 15.21 10.31 -14.16
C TYR A 293 16.56 11.06 -14.09
N GLY A 294 17.60 10.43 -14.61
CA GLY A 294 18.96 10.99 -14.62
C GLY A 294 19.70 10.91 -13.27
N THR A 295 19.19 10.21 -12.28
CA THR A 295 19.82 10.07 -10.96
C THR A 295 19.92 8.59 -10.53
N GLN A 296 20.51 8.34 -9.35
CA GLN A 296 20.51 7.02 -8.70
C GLN A 296 19.50 6.95 -7.51
N ASN A 297 18.72 8.01 -7.27
CA ASN A 297 17.75 8.03 -6.21
C ASN A 297 16.54 7.20 -6.59
N LEU A 298 16.10 6.32 -5.72
CA LEU A 298 14.89 5.52 -5.91
C LEU A 298 13.63 6.40 -5.92
N ALA A 299 12.64 5.99 -6.68
CA ALA A 299 11.37 6.72 -6.84
C ALA A 299 10.21 5.73 -6.96
N GLY A 300 9.70 5.24 -5.83
CA GLY A 300 8.76 4.14 -5.76
C GLY A 300 9.31 2.87 -6.40
N SER A 301 8.47 1.89 -6.65
CA SER A 301 8.88 0.58 -7.19
C SER A 301 8.23 0.25 -8.54
N ALA A 302 8.77 -0.77 -9.23
CA ALA A 302 8.09 -1.46 -10.33
C ALA A 302 7.47 -2.80 -9.89
N ALA A 303 7.68 -3.20 -8.64
CA ALA A 303 7.18 -4.46 -8.12
C ALA A 303 5.65 -4.42 -7.91
N THR A 304 5.02 -5.57 -8.11
CA THR A 304 3.66 -5.82 -7.66
C THR A 304 3.65 -6.31 -6.22
N LEU A 305 2.53 -6.16 -5.51
CA LEU A 305 2.41 -6.72 -4.15
C LEU A 305 2.51 -8.25 -4.15
N LEU A 306 2.10 -8.92 -5.24
CA LEU A 306 2.29 -10.36 -5.43
C LEU A 306 3.77 -10.73 -5.47
N GLU A 307 4.59 -9.99 -6.21
CA GLU A 307 6.04 -10.19 -6.23
C GLU A 307 6.67 -9.94 -4.85
N CYS A 308 6.25 -8.90 -4.14
CA CYS A 308 6.68 -8.66 -2.76
C CYS A 308 6.37 -9.85 -1.84
N LEU A 309 5.17 -10.43 -1.95
CA LEU A 309 4.76 -11.65 -1.24
C LEU A 309 5.66 -12.84 -1.61
N GLN A 310 5.85 -13.10 -2.90
CA GLN A 310 6.67 -14.21 -3.39
C GLN A 310 8.13 -14.06 -2.97
N ASN A 311 8.67 -12.84 -2.97
CA ASN A 311 10.01 -12.52 -2.53
C ASN A 311 10.23 -12.89 -1.05
N VAL A 312 9.36 -12.46 -0.14
CA VAL A 312 9.53 -12.80 1.28
C VAL A 312 9.35 -14.29 1.55
N MET A 313 8.46 -14.97 0.81
CA MET A 313 8.33 -16.42 0.88
C MET A 313 9.62 -17.12 0.47
N SER A 314 10.22 -16.69 -0.62
CA SER A 314 11.50 -17.24 -1.13
C SER A 314 12.68 -16.92 -0.22
N TRP A 315 12.83 -15.66 0.19
CA TRP A 315 14.01 -15.21 0.96
C TRP A 315 14.06 -15.73 2.38
N TYR A 316 12.89 -15.94 3.02
CA TYR A 316 12.81 -16.23 4.45
C TYR A 316 12.19 -17.58 4.76
N ASN A 317 11.80 -18.33 3.73
CA ASN A 317 11.02 -19.56 3.88
C ASN A 317 9.70 -19.31 4.66
N THR A 318 9.09 -18.15 4.38
CA THR A 318 7.82 -17.74 4.99
C THR A 318 6.68 -18.56 4.40
N THR A 319 5.75 -19.05 5.23
CA THR A 319 4.56 -19.76 4.75
C THR A 319 3.64 -18.82 3.96
N LEU A 320 2.83 -19.39 3.05
CA LEU A 320 1.81 -18.59 2.34
C LEU A 320 0.86 -17.91 3.32
N GLU A 321 0.42 -18.59 4.37
CA GLU A 321 -0.45 -18.01 5.39
C GLU A 321 0.17 -16.77 6.03
N GLN A 322 1.46 -16.84 6.40
CA GLN A 322 2.15 -15.69 6.98
C GLN A 322 2.31 -14.55 5.97
N GLY A 323 2.62 -14.86 4.72
CA GLY A 323 2.69 -13.84 3.65
C GLY A 323 1.34 -13.15 3.41
N ILE A 324 0.25 -13.91 3.40
CA ILE A 324 -1.12 -13.38 3.30
C ILE A 324 -1.48 -12.53 4.53
N ARG A 325 -1.01 -12.87 5.73
CA ARG A 325 -1.19 -11.98 6.88
C ARG A 325 -0.60 -10.60 6.62
N TRP A 326 0.61 -10.51 6.07
CA TRP A 326 1.32 -9.25 5.80
C TRP A 326 0.77 -8.45 4.63
N THR A 327 0.20 -9.13 3.62
CA THR A 327 -0.26 -8.49 2.37
C THR A 327 -1.77 -8.33 2.26
N SER A 328 -2.54 -8.92 3.17
CA SER A 328 -4.01 -8.88 3.12
C SER A 328 -4.64 -8.60 4.50
N ILE A 329 -4.33 -9.45 5.49
CA ILE A 329 -5.05 -9.40 6.78
C ILE A 329 -4.67 -8.15 7.59
N GLN A 330 -3.39 -7.89 7.77
CA GLN A 330 -2.91 -6.77 8.59
C GLN A 330 -3.21 -5.40 8.00
N PRO A 331 -3.04 -5.14 6.69
CA PRO A 331 -3.48 -3.86 6.14
C PRO A 331 -4.99 -3.65 6.29
N ARG A 332 -5.82 -4.71 6.17
CA ARG A 332 -7.25 -4.63 6.45
C ARG A 332 -7.55 -4.33 7.92
N GLN A 333 -6.86 -4.99 8.85
CA GLN A 333 -6.98 -4.72 10.30
C GLN A 333 -6.62 -3.27 10.63
N LEU A 334 -5.51 -2.76 10.09
CA LEU A 334 -5.10 -1.37 10.25
C LEU A 334 -6.21 -0.41 9.84
N LEU A 335 -6.88 -0.69 8.72
CA LEU A 335 -7.93 0.16 8.16
C LEU A 335 -9.33 -0.10 8.75
N GLY A 336 -9.46 -1.08 9.65
CA GLY A 336 -10.76 -1.47 10.22
C GLY A 336 -11.67 -2.19 9.23
N TRP A 337 -11.10 -2.85 8.20
CA TRP A 337 -11.85 -3.59 7.20
C TRP A 337 -11.97 -5.07 7.55
N PRO A 338 -12.98 -5.78 6.99
CA PRO A 338 -13.14 -7.22 7.23
C PRO A 338 -11.90 -8.02 6.87
N THR A 339 -11.53 -8.97 7.74
CA THR A 339 -10.41 -9.89 7.58
C THR A 339 -10.84 -11.33 7.32
N THR A 340 -12.14 -11.52 7.14
CA THR A 340 -12.80 -12.79 6.82
C THR A 340 -13.79 -12.57 5.69
N GLN A 341 -14.26 -13.66 5.10
CA GLN A 341 -15.36 -13.65 4.14
C GLN A 341 -16.59 -14.33 4.76
N ASN A 342 -17.66 -13.58 4.92
CA ASN A 342 -18.92 -14.05 5.49
C ASN A 342 -20.01 -14.07 4.42
N VAL A 343 -21.11 -14.75 4.72
CA VAL A 343 -22.35 -14.62 3.92
C VAL A 343 -22.77 -13.15 3.87
N GLY A 344 -23.07 -12.64 2.71
CA GLY A 344 -23.38 -11.23 2.47
C GLY A 344 -22.19 -10.36 2.06
N ASP A 345 -20.96 -10.86 2.17
CA ASP A 345 -19.78 -10.13 1.67
C ASP A 345 -19.59 -10.32 0.16
N LEU A 346 -19.06 -9.29 -0.50
CA LEU A 346 -18.55 -9.42 -1.87
C LEU A 346 -17.42 -10.46 -1.89
N ALA A 347 -17.47 -11.43 -2.80
CA ALA A 347 -16.42 -12.44 -2.93
C ALA A 347 -15.09 -11.79 -3.34
N GLU A 348 -14.06 -11.90 -2.52
CA GLU A 348 -12.72 -11.35 -2.71
C GLU A 348 -11.68 -12.43 -2.44
N LEU A 349 -11.49 -13.35 -3.37
CA LEU A 349 -10.72 -14.57 -3.16
C LEU A 349 -9.59 -14.71 -4.17
N MET A 350 -8.49 -15.31 -3.71
CA MET A 350 -7.43 -15.87 -4.54
C MET A 350 -7.40 -17.38 -4.36
N GLU A 351 -7.22 -18.10 -5.45
CA GLU A 351 -6.95 -19.53 -5.43
C GLU A 351 -5.48 -19.79 -5.77
N TRP A 352 -4.84 -20.62 -4.96
CA TRP A 352 -3.44 -20.96 -5.06
C TRP A 352 -3.29 -22.44 -5.36
N GLU A 353 -2.28 -22.78 -6.16
CA GLU A 353 -1.85 -24.15 -6.44
C GLU A 353 -0.40 -24.33 -6.00
N TYR A 354 -0.10 -25.46 -5.36
CA TYR A 354 1.25 -25.85 -4.97
C TYR A 354 1.89 -26.67 -6.08
N ILE A 355 2.80 -26.05 -6.84
CA ILE A 355 3.42 -26.63 -8.03
C ILE A 355 4.94 -26.44 -7.92
N ASN A 356 5.72 -27.50 -8.15
CA ASN A 356 7.18 -27.45 -8.11
C ASN A 356 7.72 -26.80 -6.82
N ASP A 357 7.23 -27.28 -5.68
CA ASP A 357 7.62 -26.83 -4.33
C ASP A 357 7.37 -25.34 -4.04
N ARG A 358 6.41 -24.72 -4.73
CA ARG A 358 6.03 -23.33 -4.50
C ARG A 358 4.54 -23.09 -4.73
N TRP A 359 4.01 -22.12 -4.00
CA TRP A 359 2.66 -21.60 -4.23
C TRP A 359 2.64 -20.66 -5.42
N SER A 360 1.74 -20.92 -6.35
CA SER A 360 1.46 -20.10 -7.54
C SER A 360 0.01 -19.66 -7.52
N LEU A 361 -0.24 -18.39 -7.89
CA LEU A 361 -1.60 -17.85 -8.01
C LEU A 361 -2.26 -18.45 -9.24
N ALA A 362 -3.37 -19.17 -9.05
CA ALA A 362 -4.12 -19.84 -10.12
C ALA A 362 -5.29 -19.03 -10.62
N SER A 363 -6.03 -18.38 -9.71
CA SER A 363 -7.14 -17.51 -10.09
C SER A 363 -7.42 -16.44 -9.05
N VAL A 364 -8.10 -15.37 -9.49
CA VAL A 364 -8.61 -14.29 -8.64
C VAL A 364 -10.10 -14.13 -8.88
N GLN A 365 -10.88 -14.08 -7.82
CA GLN A 365 -12.30 -13.79 -7.85
C GLN A 365 -12.61 -12.48 -7.15
N LEU A 366 -13.30 -11.59 -7.85
CA LEU A 366 -13.85 -10.35 -7.28
C LEU A 366 -15.33 -10.25 -7.73
N GLY A 367 -16.23 -10.45 -6.78
CA GLY A 367 -17.65 -10.58 -7.07
C GLY A 367 -17.91 -11.72 -8.05
N THR A 368 -18.65 -11.43 -9.13
CA THR A 368 -18.93 -12.39 -10.20
C THR A 368 -17.76 -12.61 -11.17
N LYS A 369 -16.74 -11.75 -11.11
CA LYS A 369 -15.60 -11.80 -12.04
C LYS A 369 -14.55 -12.78 -11.53
N ILE A 370 -14.25 -13.80 -12.33
CA ILE A 370 -13.15 -14.75 -12.08
C ILE A 370 -12.11 -14.59 -13.20
N ILE A 371 -10.87 -14.41 -12.81
CA ILE A 371 -9.71 -14.31 -13.72
C ILE A 371 -8.80 -15.50 -13.44
N LYS A 372 -8.62 -16.36 -14.44
CA LYS A 372 -7.59 -17.41 -14.39
C LYS A 372 -6.23 -16.81 -14.73
N ILE A 373 -5.22 -17.21 -13.98
CA ILE A 373 -3.82 -16.82 -14.18
C ILE A 373 -3.14 -18.05 -14.78
N HIS A 374 -2.52 -17.86 -15.95
CA HIS A 374 -1.87 -18.95 -16.71
C HIS A 374 -0.36 -18.85 -16.60
#